data_7de52e830d1748e30f9a071bc7bb4fef
#
_entry.id   7de52e830d1748e30f9a071bc7bb4fef
#
_cell.length_a   1.000
_cell.length_b   1.000
_cell.length_c   1.000
_cell.angle_alpha   90.00
_cell.angle_beta   90.00
_cell.angle_gamma   90.00
#
_symmetry.space_group_name_H-M   'P 1'
#
loop_
_entity.id
_entity.type
_entity.pdbx_description
1 polymer ?
#
loop_
_entity_poly.entity_id
_entity_poly.type
_entity_poly.pdbx_seq_one_letter_code
_entity_poly.pdbx_strand_id
1 'polypeptide(L)'
;MQSDSFSQRSTIRSIANVLASTDLPSLSGNQIDELLLDIGAPPRVAGSKREGLFVALTEGMSVAQAGQHTREFIATAMSPTRYTTDRQRWDDLRRLLNKVLATEGWHIDDAGELTQLAEAARTFDDIERLTSSLVEELQRRSTHERLMEYCSQELIAESLFHAVSETAKSIPDRIRILTGSTYDGQKLLDAALGTNNSAPKFVINSFSRSRKNRNTRV
;
A
#
# COMPACT_ATOMS: atom_id res chain seq x y z
N MET A 1 18.29 11.45 14.74
CA MET A 1 17.77 12.52 13.86
C MET A 1 17.61 11.88 12.48
N GLN A 2 16.38 11.50 12.13
CA GLN A 2 16.06 11.09 10.77
C GLN A 2 16.03 12.37 9.90
N SER A 3 16.67 12.29 8.74
CA SER A 3 16.73 13.42 7.82
C SER A 3 15.33 13.61 7.18
N ASP A 4 14.73 14.78 7.36
CA ASP A 4 13.43 15.14 6.77
C ASP A 4 13.46 15.34 5.25
N SER A 5 14.56 15.02 4.58
CA SER A 5 14.73 15.19 3.13
C SER A 5 15.45 13.99 2.51
N PHE A 6 15.27 13.78 1.22
CA PHE A 6 16.01 12.76 0.49
C PHE A 6 17.51 13.03 0.61
N SER A 7 18.26 11.99 0.98
CA SER A 7 19.68 12.12 1.34
C SER A 7 20.61 12.08 0.12
N GLN A 8 20.13 11.64 -1.05
CA GLN A 8 20.98 11.39 -2.21
C GLN A 8 20.42 11.93 -3.53
N ARG A 9 21.27 12.56 -4.34
CA ARG A 9 20.89 12.98 -5.70
C ARG A 9 20.57 11.79 -6.63
N SER A 10 21.12 10.61 -6.37
CA SER A 10 20.80 9.38 -7.10
C SER A 10 19.33 9.00 -6.96
N THR A 11 18.75 9.17 -5.78
CA THR A 11 17.33 8.93 -5.52
C THR A 11 16.45 9.90 -6.28
N ILE A 12 16.82 11.21 -6.28
CA ILE A 12 16.10 12.22 -7.09
C ILE A 12 16.16 11.87 -8.58
N ARG A 13 17.30 11.38 -9.06
CA ARG A 13 17.45 10.89 -10.44
C ARG A 13 16.53 9.71 -10.73
N SER A 14 16.43 8.77 -9.82
CA SER A 14 15.54 7.60 -9.96
C SER A 14 14.07 8.00 -9.95
N ILE A 15 13.67 8.95 -9.10
CA ILE A 15 12.33 9.53 -9.09
C ILE A 15 12.03 10.23 -10.43
N ALA A 16 12.94 11.04 -10.94
CA ALA A 16 12.79 11.69 -12.24
C ALA A 16 12.68 10.67 -13.39
N ASN A 17 13.40 9.54 -13.31
CA ASN A 17 13.29 8.46 -14.28
C ASN A 17 11.91 7.79 -14.28
N VAL A 18 11.28 7.64 -13.12
CA VAL A 18 9.91 7.12 -13.02
C VAL A 18 8.89 8.13 -13.51
N LEU A 19 8.91 9.37 -12.96
CA LEU A 19 7.91 10.40 -13.26
C LEU A 19 7.96 10.89 -14.70
N ALA A 20 9.14 10.96 -15.30
CA ALA A 20 9.36 11.50 -16.64
C ALA A 20 9.78 10.42 -17.66
N SER A 21 9.39 9.16 -17.47
CA SER A 21 9.59 8.09 -18.45
C SER A 21 8.94 8.44 -19.79
N THR A 22 9.40 7.81 -20.87
CA THR A 22 8.74 7.86 -22.19
C THR A 22 7.46 7.04 -22.21
N ASP A 23 7.40 5.99 -21.37
CA ASP A 23 6.30 5.04 -21.32
C ASP A 23 5.33 5.38 -20.17
N LEU A 24 4.06 5.03 -20.32
CA LEU A 24 3.07 5.11 -19.24
C LEU A 24 3.48 4.17 -18.09
N PRO A 25 3.14 4.52 -16.84
CA PRO A 25 2.16 5.54 -16.41
C PRO A 25 2.73 6.96 -16.19
N SER A 26 3.90 7.28 -16.69
CA SER A 26 4.61 8.55 -16.45
C SER A 26 3.81 9.83 -16.78
N LEU A 27 4.35 10.98 -16.35
CA LEU A 27 3.81 12.30 -16.65
C LEU A 27 4.18 12.73 -18.07
N SER A 28 3.29 13.50 -18.72
CA SER A 28 3.60 14.20 -19.97
C SER A 28 4.52 15.40 -19.72
N GLY A 29 5.16 15.91 -20.78
CA GLY A 29 5.97 17.11 -20.68
C GLY A 29 5.20 18.30 -20.10
N ASN A 30 4.00 18.56 -20.61
CA ASN A 30 3.16 19.66 -20.15
C ASN A 30 2.77 19.51 -18.67
N GLN A 31 2.42 18.28 -18.23
CA GLN A 31 2.11 18.02 -16.83
C GLN A 31 3.32 18.29 -15.90
N ILE A 32 4.53 17.97 -16.35
CA ILE A 32 5.75 18.27 -15.60
C ILE A 32 5.97 19.79 -15.51
N ASP A 33 5.77 20.52 -16.62
CA ASP A 33 5.97 21.98 -16.64
C ASP A 33 4.96 22.71 -15.75
N GLU A 34 3.69 22.29 -15.75
CA GLU A 34 2.67 22.78 -14.83
C GLU A 34 3.04 22.53 -13.35
N LEU A 35 3.46 21.31 -13.03
CA LEU A 35 3.85 20.94 -11.67
C LEU A 35 5.06 21.73 -11.16
N LEU A 36 6.07 21.93 -12.01
CA LEU A 36 7.23 22.77 -11.65
C LEU A 36 6.82 24.21 -11.38
N LEU A 37 5.89 24.75 -12.16
CA LEU A 37 5.33 26.08 -11.94
C LEU A 37 4.56 26.15 -10.62
N ASP A 38 3.73 25.14 -10.32
CA ASP A 38 2.92 25.08 -9.11
C ASP A 38 3.76 25.11 -7.83
N ILE A 39 4.94 24.45 -7.84
CA ILE A 39 5.87 24.44 -6.69
C ILE A 39 6.90 25.58 -6.73
N GLY A 40 6.84 26.50 -7.71
CA GLY A 40 7.80 27.60 -7.87
C GLY A 40 9.21 27.14 -8.24
N ALA A 41 9.37 25.94 -8.81
CA ALA A 41 10.64 25.43 -9.27
C ALA A 41 11.03 26.02 -10.66
N PRO A 42 12.35 26.02 -11.00
CA PRO A 42 12.79 26.42 -12.35
C PRO A 42 12.14 25.56 -13.46
N PRO A 43 11.89 26.14 -14.63
CA PRO A 43 11.38 25.38 -15.78
C PRO A 43 12.39 24.32 -16.23
N ARG A 44 11.89 23.25 -16.86
CA ARG A 44 12.76 22.23 -17.44
C ARG A 44 13.70 22.83 -18.48
N VAL A 45 14.95 22.41 -18.44
CA VAL A 45 15.89 22.69 -19.53
C VAL A 45 15.55 21.87 -20.78
N ALA A 46 16.02 22.32 -21.96
CA ALA A 46 15.86 21.58 -23.20
C ALA A 46 16.53 20.20 -23.12
N GLY A 47 15.92 19.18 -23.73
CA GLY A 47 16.43 17.82 -23.74
C GLY A 47 15.35 16.78 -23.40
N SER A 48 15.76 15.65 -22.84
CA SER A 48 14.80 14.61 -22.43
C SER A 48 13.98 15.05 -21.24
N LYS A 49 12.73 14.57 -21.13
CA LYS A 49 11.85 14.83 -19.98
C LYS A 49 12.54 14.50 -18.64
N ARG A 50 13.28 13.38 -18.60
CA ARG A 50 13.98 12.88 -17.40
C ARG A 50 15.09 13.81 -16.96
N GLU A 51 15.95 14.21 -17.89
CA GLU A 51 17.04 15.12 -17.61
C GLU A 51 16.52 16.51 -17.24
N GLY A 52 15.57 17.03 -18.00
CA GLY A 52 14.96 18.33 -17.72
C GLY A 52 14.31 18.39 -16.33
N LEU A 53 13.58 17.36 -15.91
CA LEU A 53 12.99 17.29 -14.57
C LEU A 53 14.08 17.20 -13.50
N PHE A 54 15.10 16.33 -13.67
CA PHE A 54 16.17 16.20 -12.71
C PHE A 54 16.94 17.50 -12.49
N VAL A 55 17.28 18.19 -13.57
CA VAL A 55 17.97 19.50 -13.51
C VAL A 55 17.08 20.53 -12.80
N ALA A 56 15.80 20.65 -13.17
CA ALA A 56 14.88 21.58 -12.54
C ALA A 56 14.75 21.37 -11.01
N LEU A 57 14.86 20.13 -10.53
CA LEU A 57 14.78 19.78 -9.11
C LEU A 57 16.11 19.88 -8.35
N THR A 58 17.25 20.03 -9.04
CA THR A 58 18.57 19.91 -8.39
C THR A 58 19.56 21.02 -8.70
N GLU A 59 19.41 21.74 -9.81
CA GLU A 59 20.40 22.72 -10.25
C GLU A 59 20.45 23.94 -9.30
N GLY A 60 21.65 24.31 -8.91
CA GLY A 60 21.88 25.43 -8.00
C GLY A 60 21.46 25.20 -6.54
N MET A 61 21.02 23.97 -6.19
CA MET A 61 20.50 23.64 -4.86
C MET A 61 21.46 22.75 -4.07
N SER A 62 21.45 22.92 -2.75
CA SER A 62 22.00 21.90 -1.85
C SER A 62 21.16 20.61 -1.92
N VAL A 63 21.72 19.49 -1.45
CA VAL A 63 21.01 18.19 -1.45
C VAL A 63 19.70 18.28 -0.65
N ALA A 64 19.71 18.98 0.49
CA ALA A 64 18.53 19.15 1.33
C ALA A 64 17.43 19.97 0.62
N GLN A 65 17.77 21.05 -0.06
CA GLN A 65 16.83 21.85 -0.85
C GLN A 65 16.26 21.06 -2.03
N ALA A 66 17.12 20.36 -2.77
CA ALA A 66 16.68 19.49 -3.86
C ALA A 66 15.75 18.38 -3.37
N GLY A 67 16.04 17.80 -2.20
CA GLY A 67 15.18 16.81 -1.56
C GLY A 67 13.82 17.36 -1.17
N GLN A 68 13.76 18.58 -0.63
CA GLN A 68 12.50 19.24 -0.29
C GLN A 68 11.67 19.55 -1.54
N HIS A 69 12.26 20.15 -2.57
CA HIS A 69 11.59 20.43 -3.85
C HIS A 69 11.05 19.14 -4.49
N THR A 70 11.83 18.06 -4.42
CA THR A 70 11.38 16.76 -4.96
C THR A 70 10.18 16.22 -4.19
N ARG A 71 10.13 16.36 -2.86
CA ARG A 71 8.95 15.95 -2.07
C ARG A 71 7.72 16.77 -2.42
N GLU A 72 7.84 18.08 -2.53
CA GLU A 72 6.75 18.97 -2.94
C GLU A 72 6.25 18.61 -4.35
N PHE A 73 7.17 18.32 -5.27
CA PHE A 73 6.83 17.86 -6.62
C PHE A 73 6.06 16.54 -6.60
N ILE A 74 6.52 15.54 -5.82
CA ILE A 74 5.84 14.24 -5.69
C ILE A 74 4.44 14.43 -5.08
N ALA A 75 4.31 15.17 -4.00
CA ALA A 75 3.04 15.40 -3.32
C ALA A 75 2.01 16.04 -4.28
N THR A 76 2.45 17.07 -5.03
CA THR A 76 1.59 17.73 -6.03
C THR A 76 1.28 16.80 -7.20
N ALA A 77 2.26 16.04 -7.70
CA ALA A 77 2.10 15.11 -8.81
C ALA A 77 1.17 13.94 -8.46
N MET A 78 1.20 13.46 -7.22
CA MET A 78 0.43 12.29 -6.78
C MET A 78 -0.91 12.66 -6.15
N SER A 79 -1.31 13.94 -6.16
CA SER A 79 -2.64 14.35 -5.71
C SER A 79 -3.73 13.57 -6.45
N PRO A 80 -4.65 12.85 -5.75
CA PRO A 80 -5.70 12.05 -6.38
C PRO A 80 -6.62 12.86 -7.30
N THR A 81 -6.76 14.15 -7.07
CA THR A 81 -7.58 15.05 -7.88
C THR A 81 -7.13 15.12 -9.34
N ARG A 82 -5.86 14.88 -9.62
CA ARG A 82 -5.28 14.87 -10.98
C ARG A 82 -5.61 13.60 -11.77
N TYR A 83 -6.10 12.55 -11.09
CA TYR A 83 -6.34 11.22 -11.66
C TYR A 83 -7.79 10.74 -11.51
N THR A 84 -8.73 11.66 -11.36
CA THR A 84 -10.16 11.34 -11.15
C THR A 84 -10.75 10.49 -12.28
N THR A 85 -10.21 10.61 -13.50
CA THR A 85 -10.63 9.86 -14.68
C THR A 85 -9.73 8.67 -15.02
N ASP A 86 -8.58 8.51 -14.34
CA ASP A 86 -7.59 7.46 -14.64
C ASP A 86 -6.92 6.94 -13.37
N ARG A 87 -7.70 6.32 -12.51
CA ARG A 87 -7.23 5.75 -11.25
C ARG A 87 -6.14 4.70 -11.45
N GLN A 88 -6.26 3.86 -12.49
CA GLN A 88 -5.27 2.81 -12.75
C GLN A 88 -3.88 3.40 -12.99
N ARG A 89 -3.78 4.48 -13.74
CA ARG A 89 -2.51 5.18 -13.97
C ARG A 89 -1.91 5.72 -12.67
N TRP A 90 -2.75 6.23 -11.77
CA TRP A 90 -2.31 6.69 -10.46
C TRP A 90 -1.75 5.55 -9.62
N ASP A 91 -2.48 4.42 -9.53
CA ASP A 91 -2.04 3.24 -8.79
C ASP A 91 -0.71 2.67 -9.33
N ASP A 92 -0.55 2.64 -10.65
CA ASP A 92 0.67 2.16 -11.31
C ASP A 92 1.86 3.09 -11.05
N LEU A 93 1.66 4.40 -11.16
CA LEU A 93 2.70 5.40 -10.90
C LEU A 93 3.11 5.38 -9.42
N ARG A 94 2.16 5.31 -8.50
CA ARG A 94 2.39 5.19 -7.06
C ARG A 94 3.24 3.97 -6.73
N ARG A 95 2.90 2.81 -7.30
CA ARG A 95 3.65 1.57 -7.10
C ARG A 95 5.11 1.70 -7.56
N LEU A 96 5.35 2.31 -8.72
CA LEU A 96 6.70 2.53 -9.22
C LEU A 96 7.49 3.53 -8.37
N LEU A 97 6.86 4.62 -7.92
CA LEU A 97 7.49 5.60 -7.03
C LEU A 97 7.81 4.99 -5.67
N ASN A 98 6.91 4.23 -5.08
CA ASN A 98 7.12 3.61 -3.76
C ASN A 98 8.32 2.67 -3.75
N LYS A 99 8.64 1.98 -4.85
CA LYS A 99 9.87 1.18 -4.96
C LYS A 99 11.14 2.02 -4.81
N VAL A 100 11.15 3.24 -5.34
CA VAL A 100 12.27 4.16 -5.19
C VAL A 100 12.27 4.80 -3.80
N LEU A 101 11.12 5.28 -3.35
CA LEU A 101 10.96 5.98 -2.09
C LEU A 101 11.28 5.11 -0.87
N ALA A 102 10.98 3.81 -0.94
CA ALA A 102 11.29 2.87 0.14
C ALA A 102 12.78 2.83 0.49
N THR A 103 13.68 3.07 -0.45
CA THR A 103 15.14 3.13 -0.19
C THR A 103 15.56 4.30 0.70
N GLU A 104 14.75 5.34 0.75
CA GLU A 104 14.94 6.51 1.61
C GLU A 104 14.00 6.51 2.84
N GLY A 105 13.23 5.44 3.03
CA GLY A 105 12.29 5.32 4.14
C GLY A 105 11.01 6.13 3.97
N TRP A 106 10.57 6.34 2.72
CA TRP A 106 9.34 7.05 2.38
C TRP A 106 8.40 6.20 1.55
N HIS A 107 7.10 6.52 1.61
CA HIS A 107 6.11 5.96 0.69
C HIS A 107 4.94 6.94 0.49
N ILE A 108 4.21 6.74 -0.60
CA ILE A 108 2.97 7.45 -0.92
C ILE A 108 1.82 6.53 -0.52
N ASP A 109 0.96 7.00 0.37
CA ASP A 109 -0.19 6.25 0.87
C ASP A 109 -1.40 6.29 -0.10
N ASP A 110 -2.52 5.69 0.31
CA ASP A 110 -3.76 5.65 -0.48
C ASP A 110 -4.45 7.01 -0.67
N ALA A 111 -4.09 8.01 0.16
CA ALA A 111 -4.57 9.39 0.02
C ALA A 111 -3.68 10.22 -0.91
N GLY A 112 -2.54 9.68 -1.36
CA GLY A 112 -1.54 10.38 -2.16
C GLY A 112 -0.55 11.20 -1.32
N GLU A 113 -0.58 11.03 -0.01
CA GLU A 113 0.30 11.74 0.92
C GLU A 113 1.65 11.03 1.05
N LEU A 114 2.72 11.81 1.12
CA LEU A 114 4.08 11.29 1.30
C LEU A 114 4.35 11.10 2.79
N THR A 115 4.47 9.85 3.23
CA THR A 115 4.62 9.46 4.64
C THR A 115 5.94 8.72 4.88
N GLN A 116 6.44 8.75 6.12
CA GLN A 116 7.67 8.06 6.50
C GLN A 116 7.39 6.60 6.87
N LEU A 117 8.26 5.70 6.41
CA LEU A 117 8.31 4.32 6.85
C LEU A 117 9.09 4.21 8.17
N ALA A 118 8.78 3.19 8.98
CA ALA A 118 9.52 2.91 10.21
C ALA A 118 11.01 2.58 9.94
N GLU A 119 11.29 1.99 8.78
CA GLU A 119 12.65 1.67 8.32
C GLU A 119 12.76 1.86 6.80
N ALA A 120 13.98 2.19 6.34
CA ALA A 120 14.29 2.25 4.91
C ALA A 120 14.67 0.87 4.37
N ALA A 121 14.27 0.58 3.13
CA ALA A 121 14.68 -0.63 2.42
C ALA A 121 16.19 -0.63 2.13
N ARG A 122 16.87 -1.74 2.41
CA ARG A 122 18.31 -1.91 2.14
C ARG A 122 18.59 -2.93 1.06
N THR A 123 17.63 -3.81 0.79
CA THR A 123 17.71 -4.87 -0.21
C THR A 123 16.51 -4.82 -1.16
N PHE A 124 16.58 -5.55 -2.29
CA PHE A 124 15.42 -5.69 -3.18
C PHE A 124 14.26 -6.39 -2.49
N ASP A 125 14.53 -7.37 -1.63
CA ASP A 125 13.50 -8.07 -0.86
C ASP A 125 12.80 -7.11 0.13
N ASP A 126 13.54 -6.19 0.76
CA ASP A 126 12.95 -5.14 1.59
C ASP A 126 12.05 -4.21 0.77
N ILE A 127 12.47 -3.84 -0.46
CA ILE A 127 11.63 -3.01 -1.35
C ILE A 127 10.32 -3.73 -1.65
N GLU A 128 10.36 -5.01 -2.01
CA GLU A 128 9.14 -5.79 -2.28
C GLU A 128 8.27 -5.90 -1.03
N ARG A 129 8.85 -6.22 0.12
CA ARG A 129 8.14 -6.30 1.39
C ARG A 129 7.44 -5.00 1.76
N LEU A 130 8.14 -3.87 1.68
CA LEU A 130 7.62 -2.56 2.08
C LEU A 130 6.65 -1.94 1.06
N THR A 131 6.69 -2.39 -0.20
CA THR A 131 5.85 -1.86 -1.27
C THR A 131 4.78 -2.83 -1.77
N SER A 132 4.59 -3.94 -1.07
CA SER A 132 3.59 -4.93 -1.47
C SER A 132 2.17 -4.37 -1.36
N SER A 133 1.46 -4.36 -2.46
CA SER A 133 0.05 -3.94 -2.52
C SER A 133 -0.88 -4.79 -1.64
N LEU A 134 -0.47 -6.01 -1.29
CA LEU A 134 -1.22 -6.86 -0.37
C LEU A 134 -1.15 -6.34 1.07
N VAL A 135 0.02 -5.91 1.54
CA VAL A 135 0.18 -5.34 2.88
C VAL A 135 -0.63 -4.04 3.00
N GLU A 136 -0.57 -3.17 2.00
CA GLU A 136 -1.36 -1.94 1.94
C GLU A 136 -2.87 -2.24 1.98
N GLU A 137 -3.33 -3.22 1.20
CA GLU A 137 -4.74 -3.60 1.15
C GLU A 137 -5.23 -4.21 2.48
N LEU A 138 -4.40 -5.01 3.14
CA LEU A 138 -4.71 -5.58 4.45
C LEU A 138 -4.78 -4.50 5.54
N GLN A 139 -3.87 -3.53 5.52
CA GLN A 139 -3.90 -2.37 6.42
C GLN A 139 -5.15 -1.52 6.19
N ARG A 140 -5.47 -1.20 4.94
CA ARG A 140 -6.66 -0.46 4.56
C ARG A 140 -7.95 -1.10 5.05
N ARG A 141 -8.01 -2.43 5.06
CA ARG A 141 -9.17 -3.20 5.57
C ARG A 141 -9.20 -3.31 7.09
N SER A 142 -8.31 -2.64 7.79
CA SER A 142 -8.17 -2.78 9.25
C SER A 142 -8.07 -4.24 9.69
N THR A 143 -7.29 -5.01 8.95
CA THR A 143 -7.10 -6.44 9.19
C THR A 143 -6.48 -6.65 10.57
N HIS A 144 -6.93 -7.65 11.30
CA HIS A 144 -6.48 -7.91 12.66
C HIS A 144 -4.96 -8.07 12.73
N GLU A 145 -4.33 -7.41 13.71
CA GLU A 145 -2.87 -7.32 13.89
C GLU A 145 -2.14 -8.68 13.78
N ARG A 146 -2.72 -9.76 14.35
CA ARG A 146 -2.19 -11.11 14.18
C ARG A 146 -2.17 -11.63 12.74
N LEU A 147 -3.13 -11.24 11.90
CA LEU A 147 -3.10 -11.59 10.47
C LEU A 147 -1.99 -10.82 9.76
N MET A 148 -1.71 -9.59 10.19
CA MET A 148 -0.60 -8.82 9.67
C MET A 148 0.76 -9.43 10.04
N GLU A 149 0.92 -10.03 11.22
CA GLU A 149 2.13 -10.77 11.60
C GLU A 149 2.42 -11.93 10.64
N TYR A 150 1.42 -12.76 10.34
CA TYR A 150 1.56 -13.86 9.38
C TYR A 150 1.78 -13.35 7.95
N CYS A 151 1.16 -12.24 7.59
CA CYS A 151 1.31 -11.65 6.26
C CYS A 151 2.62 -10.88 6.07
N SER A 152 3.24 -10.33 7.11
CA SER A 152 4.40 -9.45 6.98
C SER A 152 5.75 -10.18 6.93
N GLN A 153 5.88 -11.34 7.55
CA GLN A 153 7.17 -12.02 7.70
C GLN A 153 7.41 -13.17 6.71
N GLU A 154 6.40 -13.91 6.32
CA GLU A 154 6.58 -15.12 5.49
C GLU A 154 5.98 -15.01 4.08
N LEU A 155 4.98 -14.17 3.90
CA LEU A 155 4.21 -14.11 2.67
C LEU A 155 4.99 -13.64 1.45
N ILE A 156 5.93 -12.78 1.69
CA ILE A 156 6.65 -12.07 0.64
C ILE A 156 7.93 -12.82 0.27
N ALA A 157 8.43 -13.66 1.18
CA ALA A 157 9.68 -14.39 0.97
C ALA A 157 9.52 -15.75 0.29
N GLU A 158 8.42 -16.45 0.46
CA GLU A 158 8.35 -17.85 -0.02
C GLU A 158 7.17 -18.18 -0.95
N SER A 159 5.99 -17.70 -0.76
CA SER A 159 4.84 -17.91 -1.68
C SER A 159 3.53 -17.36 -1.09
N LEU A 160 2.76 -16.63 -1.88
CA LEU A 160 1.39 -16.19 -1.55
C LEU A 160 0.48 -17.35 -1.08
N PHE A 161 0.68 -18.54 -1.64
CA PHE A 161 -0.07 -19.75 -1.28
C PHE A 161 0.24 -20.21 0.15
N HIS A 162 1.52 -20.18 0.55
CA HIS A 162 1.93 -20.61 1.89
C HIS A 162 1.32 -19.72 2.97
N ALA A 163 1.33 -18.45 2.76
CA ALA A 163 0.79 -17.50 3.72
C ALA A 163 -0.74 -17.51 3.82
N VAL A 164 -1.46 -17.66 2.71
CA VAL A 164 -2.92 -17.91 2.74
C VAL A 164 -3.21 -19.19 3.53
N SER A 165 -2.39 -20.23 3.36
CA SER A 165 -2.51 -21.48 4.10
C SER A 165 -2.27 -21.30 5.60
N GLU A 166 -1.21 -20.62 6.00
CA GLU A 166 -0.91 -20.34 7.41
C GLU A 166 -1.96 -19.41 8.05
N THR A 167 -2.39 -18.38 7.33
CA THR A 167 -3.50 -17.53 7.75
C THR A 167 -4.78 -18.34 7.97
N ALA A 168 -5.10 -19.27 7.07
CA ALA A 168 -6.26 -20.14 7.21
C ALA A 168 -6.16 -21.05 8.45
N LYS A 169 -4.96 -21.53 8.81
CA LYS A 169 -4.72 -22.32 10.03
C LYS A 169 -4.91 -21.50 11.32
N SER A 170 -4.67 -20.19 11.28
CA SER A 170 -4.86 -19.33 12.45
C SER A 170 -6.33 -19.18 12.86
N ILE A 171 -7.28 -19.36 11.94
CA ILE A 171 -8.72 -19.24 12.20
C ILE A 171 -9.22 -20.32 13.17
N PRO A 172 -8.97 -21.64 12.97
CA PRO A 172 -9.32 -22.66 13.95
C PRO A 172 -8.70 -22.40 15.33
N ASP A 173 -7.45 -21.97 15.41
CA ASP A 173 -6.77 -21.66 16.69
C ASP A 173 -7.48 -20.50 17.42
N ARG A 174 -7.85 -19.47 16.70
CA ARG A 174 -8.63 -18.36 17.29
C ARG A 174 -10.00 -18.80 17.78
N ILE A 175 -10.68 -19.66 17.02
CA ILE A 175 -11.97 -20.24 17.43
C ILE A 175 -11.80 -21.08 18.71
N ARG A 176 -10.75 -21.90 18.83
CA ARG A 176 -10.45 -22.67 20.05
C ARG A 176 -10.25 -21.76 21.26
N ILE A 177 -9.47 -20.69 21.11
CA ILE A 177 -9.21 -19.71 22.17
C ILE A 177 -10.52 -19.06 22.62
N LEU A 178 -11.36 -18.60 21.68
CA LEU A 178 -12.60 -17.90 21.98
C LEU A 178 -13.68 -18.81 22.59
N THR A 179 -13.71 -20.10 22.22
CA THR A 179 -14.73 -21.05 22.66
C THR A 179 -14.30 -21.92 23.83
N GLY A 180 -12.97 -21.93 24.16
CA GLY A 180 -12.38 -22.89 25.11
C GLY A 180 -12.49 -24.34 24.63
N SER A 181 -12.66 -24.57 23.32
CA SER A 181 -12.87 -25.90 22.75
C SER A 181 -11.55 -26.58 22.41
N THR A 182 -11.48 -27.88 22.61
CA THR A 182 -10.37 -28.74 22.20
C THR A 182 -10.65 -29.46 20.87
N TYR A 183 -11.81 -29.24 20.27
CA TYR A 183 -12.20 -29.86 19.00
C TYR A 183 -11.42 -29.31 17.81
N ASP A 184 -11.51 -30.02 16.69
CA ASP A 184 -10.92 -29.63 15.40
C ASP A 184 -11.90 -29.82 14.25
N GLY A 185 -11.59 -29.20 13.08
CA GLY A 185 -12.39 -29.30 11.87
C GLY A 185 -13.86 -28.95 12.06
N GLN A 186 -14.76 -29.76 11.47
CA GLN A 186 -16.19 -29.52 11.50
C GLN A 186 -16.76 -29.46 12.91
N LYS A 187 -16.25 -30.31 13.84
CA LYS A 187 -16.73 -30.32 15.23
C LYS A 187 -16.43 -29.00 15.96
N LEU A 188 -15.29 -28.38 15.66
CA LEU A 188 -14.95 -27.06 16.20
C LEU A 188 -15.91 -25.98 15.69
N LEU A 189 -16.22 -26.00 14.40
CA LEU A 189 -17.14 -25.04 13.78
C LEU A 189 -18.56 -25.23 14.32
N ASP A 190 -19.04 -26.47 14.46
CA ASP A 190 -20.36 -26.78 15.01
C ASP A 190 -20.48 -26.33 16.47
N ALA A 191 -19.43 -26.51 17.27
CA ALA A 191 -19.38 -26.05 18.66
C ALA A 191 -19.32 -24.52 18.78
N ALA A 192 -18.71 -23.85 17.81
CA ALA A 192 -18.54 -22.40 17.81
C ALA A 192 -19.75 -21.65 17.26
N LEU A 193 -20.18 -22.05 16.07
CA LEU A 193 -21.22 -21.36 15.29
C LEU A 193 -22.63 -21.93 15.53
N GLY A 194 -22.71 -23.03 16.25
CA GLY A 194 -23.97 -23.75 16.50
C GLY A 194 -24.40 -24.62 15.32
N THR A 195 -25.34 -25.49 15.61
CA THR A 195 -26.03 -26.34 14.64
C THR A 195 -27.51 -26.13 14.72
N ASN A 196 -28.31 -26.89 13.97
CA ASN A 196 -29.78 -26.86 14.10
C ASN A 196 -30.25 -27.24 15.50
N ASN A 197 -29.42 -27.94 16.30
CA ASN A 197 -29.74 -28.47 17.63
C ASN A 197 -28.95 -27.82 18.78
N SER A 198 -28.05 -26.88 18.49
CA SER A 198 -27.26 -26.20 19.51
C SER A 198 -27.11 -24.70 19.22
N ALA A 199 -27.19 -23.87 20.27
CA ALA A 199 -27.00 -22.45 20.13
C ALA A 199 -25.53 -22.12 19.83
N PRO A 200 -25.25 -21.09 19.02
CA PRO A 200 -23.87 -20.66 18.76
C PRO A 200 -23.23 -20.08 20.01
N LYS A 201 -21.94 -20.36 20.24
CA LYS A 201 -21.13 -19.72 21.30
C LYS A 201 -20.78 -18.27 20.97
N PHE A 202 -20.70 -17.95 19.69
CA PHE A 202 -20.59 -16.55 19.21
C PHE A 202 -21.35 -16.37 17.89
N VAL A 203 -21.86 -15.15 17.69
CA VAL A 203 -22.64 -14.77 16.51
C VAL A 203 -21.79 -13.89 15.63
N ILE A 204 -21.58 -14.28 14.36
CA ILE A 204 -20.78 -13.53 13.39
C ILE A 204 -21.53 -12.29 12.89
N ASN A 205 -22.87 -12.35 12.84
CA ASN A 205 -23.73 -11.23 12.46
C ASN A 205 -25.08 -11.29 13.16
N SER A 206 -25.78 -10.17 13.23
CA SER A 206 -27.09 -10.04 13.87
C SER A 206 -28.27 -10.37 12.96
N PHE A 207 -28.07 -11.01 11.81
CA PHE A 207 -29.16 -11.40 10.93
C PHE A 207 -29.99 -12.53 11.55
N SER A 208 -31.16 -12.21 12.08
CA SER A 208 -32.15 -13.21 12.46
C SER A 208 -32.76 -13.84 11.20
N ARG A 209 -32.63 -15.16 11.06
CA ARG A 209 -33.41 -15.88 10.05
C ARG A 209 -34.90 -15.72 10.38
N SER A 210 -35.62 -14.91 9.63
CA SER A 210 -37.10 -14.96 9.64
C SER A 210 -37.51 -16.34 9.15
N ARG A 211 -37.97 -17.21 10.09
CA ARG A 211 -38.61 -18.49 9.74
C ARG A 211 -39.89 -18.14 8.98
N LYS A 212 -39.91 -18.29 7.67
CA LYS A 212 -41.16 -18.42 6.92
C LYS A 212 -41.87 -19.70 7.40
N ASN A 213 -42.87 -19.54 8.23
CA ASN A 213 -43.84 -20.61 8.53
C ASN A 213 -44.54 -21.00 7.22
N ARG A 214 -44.06 -22.10 6.62
CA ARG A 214 -44.90 -22.85 5.67
C ARG A 214 -45.60 -23.93 6.46
N ASN A 215 -46.79 -23.63 6.93
CA ASN A 215 -47.83 -24.61 7.14
C ASN A 215 -49.14 -23.89 7.42
N THR A 216 -50.05 -23.89 6.45
CA THR A 216 -51.45 -24.27 6.65
C THR A 216 -52.09 -24.35 5.28
N ARG A 217 -52.27 -25.55 4.78
CA ARG A 217 -53.38 -25.88 3.91
C ARG A 217 -54.14 -27.01 4.59
N VAL A 218 -55.30 -26.67 5.01
CA VAL A 218 -56.45 -27.56 5.11
C VAL A 218 -57.19 -27.45 3.79
#